data_0276a923beb84043e8569ec9853a2d79
#
_entry.id   0276a923beb84043e8569ec9853a2d79
#
_cell.length_a   1.000
_cell.length_b   1.000
_cell.length_c   1.000
_cell.angle_alpha   90.00
_cell.angle_beta   90.00
_cell.angle_gamma   90.00
#
_symmetry.space_group_name_H-M   'P 1'
#
loop_
_entity.id
_entity.type
_entity.pdbx_description
1 polymer ?
#
loop_
_entity_poly.entity_id
_entity_poly.type
_entity_poly.pdbx_seq_one_letter_code
_entity_poly.pdbx_strand_id
1 'polypeptide(L)'
;LGPGIWNDPFASEGAAAREIFLARFSPAGGGPALETLRCIVSSYANLPYENLTKIIRKFTARSPEDRLRGPVEVVRGYVDDNTGGTCFSLTYCLGSILASAGFRCHPVMADMKQPNIHCALVVEMDARRYLVDPGYLVGEPVELGAAPVRIETTFAVVELRPRHGERWDLFTLEGGDRKWRYTVKTTPVSHETFIRHWQESFSLPMMNNMLLTRLTPQGHLYVKNHHLRVKGPQGKVNENIRGDLETRIAAEFGIAPAITAQAREHLDRLRRSWRAPAAGRPGGG
;
A
#
# COMPACT_ATOMS: atom_id res chain seq x y z
N LEU A 1 -24.90 3.29 -16.79
CA LEU A 1 -23.45 3.39 -16.57
C LEU A 1 -23.18 4.76 -15.99
N GLY A 2 -23.05 4.86 -14.67
CA GLY A 2 -22.59 6.08 -14.00
C GLY A 2 -21.17 6.43 -14.48
N PRO A 3 -20.70 7.68 -14.31
CA PRO A 3 -19.38 8.11 -14.77
C PRO A 3 -18.35 7.14 -14.21
N GLY A 4 -17.73 6.37 -15.10
CA GLY A 4 -16.68 5.43 -14.75
C GLY A 4 -15.60 6.19 -14.01
N ILE A 5 -15.28 5.72 -12.82
CA ILE A 5 -14.33 6.32 -11.88
C ILE A 5 -12.93 6.43 -12.50
N TRP A 6 -12.72 5.74 -13.62
CA TRP A 6 -11.44 5.59 -14.27
C TRP A 6 -11.55 5.82 -15.79
N ASN A 7 -11.59 7.06 -16.24
CA ASN A 7 -11.13 7.40 -17.60
C ASN A 7 -9.60 7.32 -17.62
N ASP A 8 -9.08 6.12 -17.75
CA ASP A 8 -7.78 5.75 -17.22
C ASP A 8 -7.04 4.91 -18.26
N PRO A 9 -5.76 5.18 -18.54
CA PRO A 9 -4.96 4.35 -19.42
C PRO A 9 -4.86 2.89 -18.97
N PHE A 10 -5.09 2.60 -17.69
CA PHE A 10 -5.12 1.25 -17.15
C PHE A 10 -6.54 0.66 -16.98
N ALA A 11 -7.60 1.36 -17.40
CA ALA A 11 -8.97 0.86 -17.28
C ALA A 11 -9.18 -0.50 -17.97
N SER A 12 -8.44 -0.75 -19.06
CA SER A 12 -8.43 -2.03 -19.77
C SER A 12 -7.73 -3.15 -19.00
N GLU A 13 -6.88 -2.84 -18.04
CA GLU A 13 -6.13 -3.83 -17.26
C GLU A 13 -6.92 -4.42 -16.10
N GLY A 14 -8.01 -3.77 -15.65
CA GLY A 14 -8.77 -4.20 -14.48
C GLY A 14 -9.30 -5.63 -14.59
N ALA A 15 -9.84 -6.01 -15.76
CA ALA A 15 -10.33 -7.35 -16.01
C ALA A 15 -9.19 -8.38 -16.01
N ALA A 16 -8.09 -8.10 -16.71
CA ALA A 16 -6.93 -8.99 -16.75
C ALA A 16 -6.26 -9.14 -15.36
N ALA A 17 -6.12 -8.05 -14.61
CA ALA A 17 -5.62 -8.11 -13.24
C ALA A 17 -6.52 -8.96 -12.33
N ARG A 18 -7.85 -8.80 -12.47
CA ARG A 18 -8.81 -9.62 -11.74
C ARG A 18 -8.67 -11.11 -12.08
N GLU A 19 -8.54 -11.46 -13.34
CA GLU A 19 -8.36 -12.87 -13.77
C GLU A 19 -7.12 -13.50 -13.11
N ILE A 20 -5.97 -12.81 -13.17
CA ILE A 20 -4.73 -13.28 -12.55
C ILE A 20 -4.92 -13.40 -11.02
N PHE A 21 -5.55 -12.42 -10.39
CA PHE A 21 -5.83 -12.41 -8.96
C PHE A 21 -6.75 -13.60 -8.57
N LEU A 22 -7.84 -13.82 -9.31
CA LEU A 22 -8.76 -14.93 -9.05
C LEU A 22 -8.08 -16.28 -9.23
N ALA A 23 -7.25 -16.45 -10.26
CA ALA A 23 -6.48 -17.67 -10.48
C ALA A 23 -5.54 -17.99 -9.30
N ARG A 24 -4.98 -16.96 -8.66
CA ARG A 24 -4.06 -17.14 -7.52
C ARG A 24 -4.77 -17.39 -6.19
N PHE A 25 -5.91 -16.74 -5.94
CA PHE A 25 -6.55 -16.74 -4.63
C PHE A 25 -7.90 -17.46 -4.59
N SER A 26 -8.55 -17.66 -5.74
CA SER A 26 -9.87 -18.30 -5.85
C SER A 26 -10.88 -17.80 -4.79
N PRO A 27 -11.03 -16.48 -4.55
CA PRO A 27 -11.99 -16.00 -3.59
C PRO A 27 -13.40 -16.43 -3.99
N ALA A 28 -14.12 -17.04 -3.07
CA ALA A 28 -15.51 -17.44 -3.28
C ALA A 28 -16.39 -16.20 -3.48
N GLY A 29 -17.34 -16.24 -4.39
CA GLY A 29 -18.37 -15.20 -4.54
C GLY A 29 -18.87 -15.03 -5.97
N GLY A 30 -20.14 -14.73 -6.10
CA GLY A 30 -20.84 -14.43 -7.34
C GLY A 30 -21.51 -13.06 -7.27
N GLY A 31 -20.93 -12.06 -7.94
CA GLY A 31 -21.47 -10.69 -8.00
C GLY A 31 -21.15 -9.81 -6.77
N PRO A 32 -21.51 -8.51 -6.84
CA PRO A 32 -21.20 -7.53 -5.80
C PRO A 32 -22.07 -7.72 -4.55
N ALA A 33 -21.55 -8.43 -3.56
CA ALA A 33 -22.15 -8.58 -2.24
C ALA A 33 -21.06 -8.34 -1.17
N LEU A 34 -21.48 -8.04 0.06
CA LEU A 34 -20.53 -7.75 1.14
C LEU A 34 -19.57 -8.91 1.40
N GLU A 35 -20.05 -10.14 1.31
CA GLU A 35 -19.23 -11.33 1.47
C GLU A 35 -18.17 -11.43 0.36
N THR A 36 -18.54 -11.19 -0.90
CA THR A 36 -17.60 -11.16 -2.02
C THR A 36 -16.56 -10.04 -1.83
N LEU A 37 -16.98 -8.86 -1.36
CA LEU A 37 -16.06 -7.77 -1.04
C LEU A 37 -15.06 -8.20 0.06
N ARG A 38 -15.55 -8.84 1.13
CA ARG A 38 -14.68 -9.36 2.21
C ARG A 38 -13.69 -10.40 1.70
N CYS A 39 -14.14 -11.34 0.88
CA CYS A 39 -13.27 -12.35 0.30
C CYS A 39 -12.18 -11.75 -0.59
N ILE A 40 -12.51 -10.76 -1.42
CA ILE A 40 -11.52 -10.07 -2.27
C ILE A 40 -10.52 -9.29 -1.40
N VAL A 41 -11.00 -8.49 -0.45
CA VAL A 41 -10.15 -7.64 0.39
C VAL A 41 -9.23 -8.48 1.28
N SER A 42 -9.73 -9.53 1.91
CA SER A 42 -8.92 -10.43 2.74
C SER A 42 -7.86 -11.18 1.94
N SER A 43 -8.23 -11.65 0.74
CA SER A 43 -7.26 -12.28 -0.18
C SER A 43 -6.19 -11.28 -0.64
N TYR A 44 -6.58 -10.04 -0.95
CA TYR A 44 -5.67 -8.98 -1.39
C TYR A 44 -4.71 -8.54 -0.28
N ALA A 45 -5.10 -8.63 0.99
CA ALA A 45 -4.26 -8.32 2.15
C ALA A 45 -3.02 -9.23 2.29
N ASN A 46 -2.92 -10.31 1.50
CA ASN A 46 -1.70 -11.12 1.40
C ASN A 46 -0.58 -10.40 0.63
N LEU A 47 -0.89 -9.43 -0.22
CA LEU A 47 0.13 -8.64 -0.90
C LEU A 47 0.87 -7.77 0.13
N PRO A 48 2.20 -7.84 0.19
CA PRO A 48 2.94 -7.01 1.14
C PRO A 48 2.89 -5.53 0.75
N TYR A 49 2.85 -4.65 1.75
CA TYR A 49 3.29 -3.28 1.52
C TYR A 49 4.82 -3.30 1.41
N GLU A 50 5.37 -2.83 0.30
CA GLU A 50 6.80 -2.72 0.09
C GLU A 50 7.11 -1.53 -0.82
N ASN A 51 8.25 -0.91 -0.62
CA ASN A 51 8.70 0.17 -1.48
C ASN A 51 9.95 -0.17 -2.32
N LEU A 52 10.36 -1.44 -2.36
CA LEU A 52 11.50 -1.88 -3.16
C LEU A 52 11.26 -1.62 -4.64
N THR A 53 10.12 -2.09 -5.15
CA THR A 53 9.70 -1.89 -6.55
C THR A 53 9.57 -0.41 -6.88
N LYS A 54 9.07 0.41 -5.97
CA LYS A 54 8.96 1.86 -6.14
C LYS A 54 10.33 2.55 -6.15
N ILE A 55 11.27 2.11 -5.30
CA ILE A 55 12.66 2.61 -5.30
C ILE A 55 13.31 2.29 -6.65
N ILE A 56 13.21 1.06 -7.12
CA ILE A 56 13.76 0.66 -8.42
C ILE A 56 13.18 1.55 -9.53
N ARG A 57 11.86 1.70 -9.60
CA ARG A 57 11.19 2.55 -10.59
C ARG A 57 11.61 4.02 -10.51
N LYS A 58 11.80 4.55 -9.30
CA LYS A 58 12.28 5.93 -9.12
C LYS A 58 13.58 6.21 -9.87
N PHE A 59 14.49 5.23 -9.93
CA PHE A 59 15.83 5.41 -10.49
C PHE A 59 16.00 4.81 -11.89
N THR A 60 15.08 3.97 -12.36
CA THR A 60 15.20 3.29 -13.67
C THR A 60 14.18 3.77 -14.70
N ALA A 61 13.05 4.33 -14.28
CA ALA A 61 12.02 4.81 -15.19
C ALA A 61 12.51 6.01 -16.03
N ARG A 62 12.09 6.04 -17.28
CA ARG A 62 12.48 7.09 -18.25
C ARG A 62 11.64 8.35 -18.11
N SER A 63 10.38 8.21 -17.67
CA SER A 63 9.45 9.32 -17.45
C SER A 63 8.74 9.18 -16.08
N PRO A 64 8.08 10.23 -15.58
CA PRO A 64 7.23 10.12 -14.39
C PRO A 64 6.10 9.09 -14.53
N GLU A 65 5.54 8.95 -15.73
CA GLU A 65 4.45 8.01 -16.05
C GLU A 65 4.95 6.57 -15.97
N ASP A 66 6.15 6.28 -16.49
CA ASP A 66 6.78 4.95 -16.43
C ASP A 66 7.08 4.49 -15.00
N ARG A 67 7.02 5.38 -14.00
CA ARG A 67 7.18 5.03 -12.59
C ARG A 67 5.97 4.34 -12.03
N LEU A 68 4.78 4.59 -12.59
CA LEU A 68 3.52 4.05 -12.10
C LEU A 68 3.40 2.57 -12.51
N ARG A 69 2.94 1.76 -11.59
CA ARG A 69 2.73 0.32 -11.83
C ARG A 69 1.25 0.05 -12.07
N GLY A 70 0.92 -0.43 -13.26
CA GLY A 70 -0.44 -0.82 -13.62
C GLY A 70 -0.96 -2.02 -12.81
N PRO A 71 -2.29 -2.25 -12.81
CA PRO A 71 -2.91 -3.34 -12.05
C PRO A 71 -2.36 -4.72 -12.38
N VAL A 72 -2.17 -5.03 -13.66
CA VAL A 72 -1.60 -6.31 -14.11
C VAL A 72 -0.18 -6.49 -13.60
N GLU A 73 0.64 -5.45 -13.64
CA GLU A 73 2.02 -5.50 -13.15
C GLU A 73 2.08 -5.74 -11.63
N VAL A 74 1.18 -5.12 -10.86
CA VAL A 74 1.14 -5.33 -9.40
C VAL A 74 0.78 -6.77 -9.07
N VAL A 75 -0.27 -7.33 -9.70
CA VAL A 75 -0.70 -8.69 -9.42
C VAL A 75 0.32 -9.72 -9.90
N ARG A 76 0.89 -9.55 -11.10
CA ARG A 76 1.97 -10.42 -11.60
C ARG A 76 3.20 -10.36 -10.71
N GLY A 77 3.62 -9.16 -10.29
CA GLY A 77 4.73 -9.01 -9.36
C GLY A 77 4.52 -9.79 -8.05
N TYR A 78 3.27 -9.91 -7.57
CA TYR A 78 2.98 -10.77 -6.44
C TYR A 78 3.05 -12.27 -6.79
N VAL A 79 2.48 -12.68 -7.92
CA VAL A 79 2.48 -14.10 -8.34
C VAL A 79 3.89 -14.61 -8.60
N ASP A 80 4.71 -13.80 -9.27
CA ASP A 80 6.03 -14.20 -9.75
C ASP A 80 7.12 -14.00 -8.67
N ASP A 81 7.06 -12.88 -7.93
CA ASP A 81 8.15 -12.40 -7.07
C ASP A 81 7.71 -12.10 -5.62
N ASN A 82 6.46 -12.35 -5.25
CA ASN A 82 5.86 -11.96 -3.96
C ASN A 82 5.98 -10.46 -3.63
N THR A 83 6.17 -9.60 -4.63
CA THR A 83 6.16 -8.15 -4.44
C THR A 83 4.73 -7.64 -4.33
N GLY A 84 4.55 -6.50 -3.70
CA GLY A 84 3.26 -5.81 -3.63
C GLY A 84 3.39 -4.40 -4.18
N GLY A 85 3.50 -3.43 -3.28
CA GLY A 85 3.69 -2.03 -3.62
C GLY A 85 3.45 -1.10 -2.45
N THR A 86 3.40 0.19 -2.74
CA THR A 86 3.01 1.20 -1.73
C THR A 86 1.51 1.49 -1.80
N CYS A 87 0.99 2.29 -0.87
CA CYS A 87 -0.44 2.60 -0.80
C CYS A 87 -1.05 2.97 -2.16
N PHE A 88 -0.39 3.80 -2.96
CA PHE A 88 -0.93 4.21 -4.26
C PHE A 88 -1.10 3.05 -5.23
N SER A 89 -0.06 2.25 -5.47
CA SER A 89 -0.14 1.12 -6.40
C SER A 89 -1.08 0.03 -5.91
N LEU A 90 -1.09 -0.26 -4.60
CA LEU A 90 -2.01 -1.23 -4.01
C LEU A 90 -3.47 -0.77 -4.09
N THR A 91 -3.75 0.49 -3.74
CA THR A 91 -5.10 1.07 -3.81
C THR A 91 -5.62 1.09 -5.25
N TYR A 92 -4.77 1.51 -6.19
CA TYR A 92 -5.14 1.57 -7.60
C TYR A 92 -5.45 0.20 -8.19
N CYS A 93 -4.58 -0.79 -7.93
CA CYS A 93 -4.76 -2.15 -8.39
C CYS A 93 -6.04 -2.79 -7.81
N LEU A 94 -6.26 -2.68 -6.50
CA LEU A 94 -7.47 -3.22 -5.86
C LEU A 94 -8.74 -2.52 -6.38
N GLY A 95 -8.70 -1.18 -6.57
CA GLY A 95 -9.82 -0.43 -7.15
C GLY A 95 -10.19 -0.91 -8.54
N SER A 96 -9.20 -1.20 -9.38
CA SER A 96 -9.41 -1.76 -10.73
C SER A 96 -10.00 -3.17 -10.69
N ILE A 97 -9.54 -4.02 -9.78
CA ILE A 97 -10.09 -5.37 -9.55
C ILE A 97 -11.55 -5.26 -9.09
N LEU A 98 -11.84 -4.43 -8.09
CA LEU A 98 -13.19 -4.25 -7.56
C LEU A 98 -14.15 -3.68 -8.60
N ALA A 99 -13.72 -2.66 -9.36
CA ALA A 99 -14.52 -2.09 -10.44
C ALA A 99 -14.85 -3.13 -11.52
N SER A 100 -13.88 -3.96 -11.91
CA SER A 100 -14.09 -5.06 -12.88
C SER A 100 -14.97 -6.19 -12.32
N ALA A 101 -15.09 -6.31 -11.00
CA ALA A 101 -16.01 -7.21 -10.32
C ALA A 101 -17.42 -6.62 -10.12
N GLY A 102 -17.67 -5.39 -10.61
CA GLY A 102 -18.96 -4.72 -10.55
C GLY A 102 -19.20 -3.86 -9.30
N PHE A 103 -18.21 -3.67 -8.44
CA PHE A 103 -18.33 -2.79 -7.27
C PHE A 103 -18.22 -1.30 -7.68
N ARG A 104 -19.06 -0.47 -7.07
CA ARG A 104 -18.90 0.98 -7.12
C ARG A 104 -17.87 1.40 -6.09
N CYS A 105 -16.72 1.83 -6.55
CA CYS A 105 -15.66 2.29 -5.66
C CYS A 105 -14.94 3.51 -6.23
N HIS A 106 -14.34 4.30 -5.36
CA HIS A 106 -13.55 5.47 -5.74
C HIS A 106 -12.36 5.65 -4.80
N PRO A 107 -11.25 6.22 -5.30
CA PRO A 107 -10.11 6.53 -4.46
C PRO A 107 -10.38 7.75 -3.59
N VAL A 108 -9.78 7.72 -2.41
CA VAL A 108 -9.81 8.79 -1.43
C VAL A 108 -8.41 9.05 -0.89
N MET A 109 -8.16 10.29 -0.49
CA MET A 109 -6.86 10.67 0.08
C MET A 109 -6.91 10.66 1.60
N ALA A 110 -5.75 10.43 2.21
CA ALA A 110 -5.58 10.48 3.64
C ALA A 110 -4.36 11.31 4.05
N ASP A 111 -4.51 11.98 5.17
CA ASP A 111 -3.48 12.81 5.80
C ASP A 111 -2.78 12.00 6.91
N MET A 112 -1.47 11.85 6.81
CA MET A 112 -0.62 11.34 7.88
C MET A 112 0.15 12.50 8.53
N LYS A 113 1.49 12.44 8.55
CA LYS A 113 2.32 13.59 8.97
C LYS A 113 2.28 14.76 7.98
N GLN A 114 1.92 14.47 6.74
CA GLN A 114 1.72 15.45 5.68
C GLN A 114 0.38 15.17 5.00
N PRO A 115 -0.26 16.19 4.38
CA PRO A 115 -1.50 16.00 3.64
C PRO A 115 -1.30 15.09 2.41
N ASN A 116 -2.31 14.28 2.10
CA ASN A 116 -2.44 13.50 0.87
C ASN A 116 -1.27 12.53 0.56
N ILE A 117 -0.52 12.09 1.57
CA ILE A 117 0.57 11.14 1.38
C ILE A 117 0.16 9.67 1.53
N HIS A 118 -1.10 9.43 1.85
CA HIS A 118 -1.72 8.11 1.91
C HIS A 118 -3.05 8.12 1.15
N CYS A 119 -3.52 6.95 0.73
CA CYS A 119 -4.77 6.79 0.00
C CYS A 119 -5.43 5.45 0.32
N ALA A 120 -6.73 5.38 0.10
CA ALA A 120 -7.56 4.21 0.28
C ALA A 120 -8.70 4.22 -0.75
N LEU A 121 -9.61 3.26 -0.67
CA LEU A 121 -10.85 3.20 -1.45
C LEU A 121 -12.06 3.38 -0.54
N VAL A 122 -13.10 4.01 -1.07
CA VAL A 122 -14.45 3.89 -0.55
C VAL A 122 -15.26 3.04 -1.53
N VAL A 123 -15.89 2.00 -1.03
CA VAL A 123 -16.80 1.14 -1.77
C VAL A 123 -18.23 1.46 -1.33
N GLU A 124 -19.10 1.72 -2.30
CA GLU A 124 -20.52 2.01 -2.08
C GLU A 124 -21.37 0.78 -2.39
N MET A 125 -22.20 0.35 -1.44
CA MET A 125 -23.07 -0.80 -1.60
C MET A 125 -24.27 -0.70 -0.64
N ASP A 126 -25.48 -0.97 -1.15
CA ASP A 126 -26.71 -1.00 -0.37
C ASP A 126 -26.93 0.24 0.52
N ALA A 127 -26.71 1.44 -0.03
CA ALA A 127 -26.75 2.73 0.65
C ALA A 127 -25.74 2.87 1.82
N ARG A 128 -24.77 1.97 1.92
CA ARG A 128 -23.65 2.01 2.88
C ARG A 128 -22.34 2.30 2.19
N ARG A 129 -21.38 2.80 2.95
CA ARG A 129 -20.02 3.07 2.49
C ARG A 129 -19.03 2.28 3.32
N TYR A 130 -18.05 1.70 2.67
CA TYR A 130 -17.00 0.91 3.31
C TYR A 130 -15.63 1.47 2.94
N LEU A 131 -14.79 1.71 3.95
CA LEU A 131 -13.37 1.98 3.75
C LEU A 131 -12.65 0.66 3.48
N VAL A 132 -11.82 0.66 2.43
CA VAL A 132 -10.91 -0.43 2.09
C VAL A 132 -9.51 0.15 1.93
N ASP A 133 -8.58 -0.25 2.79
CA ASP A 133 -7.22 0.30 2.83
C ASP A 133 -6.15 -0.79 2.71
N PRO A 134 -5.77 -1.17 1.48
CA PRO A 134 -4.72 -2.16 1.27
C PRO A 134 -3.33 -1.63 1.62
N GLY A 135 -3.15 -0.30 1.64
CA GLY A 135 -1.89 0.35 1.98
C GLY A 135 -1.56 0.34 3.47
N TYR A 136 -2.58 0.16 4.31
CA TYR A 136 -2.40 0.02 5.76
C TYR A 136 -2.62 -1.42 6.25
N LEU A 137 -2.79 -2.36 5.34
CA LEU A 137 -2.99 -3.79 5.61
C LEU A 137 -4.20 -4.07 6.51
N VAL A 138 -5.28 -3.29 6.35
CA VAL A 138 -6.59 -3.62 6.94
C VAL A 138 -7.23 -4.68 6.04
N GLY A 139 -7.28 -5.92 6.52
CA GLY A 139 -7.67 -7.09 5.73
C GLY A 139 -9.18 -7.25 5.54
N GLU A 140 -9.98 -6.24 5.89
CA GLU A 140 -11.43 -6.28 5.75
C GLU A 140 -12.01 -4.91 5.41
N PRO A 141 -13.18 -4.84 4.75
CA PRO A 141 -13.88 -3.58 4.52
C PRO A 141 -14.51 -3.08 5.83
N VAL A 142 -14.32 -1.80 6.14
CA VAL A 142 -14.79 -1.16 7.38
C VAL A 142 -15.93 -0.22 7.07
N GLU A 143 -17.12 -0.46 7.64
CA GLU A 143 -18.28 0.41 7.43
C GLU A 143 -18.03 1.82 7.99
N LEU A 144 -18.29 2.83 7.15
CA LEU A 144 -18.19 4.25 7.49
C LEU A 144 -19.51 4.74 8.12
N GLY A 145 -19.74 4.36 9.37
CA GLY A 145 -20.94 4.70 10.11
C GLY A 145 -20.75 5.89 11.06
N ALA A 146 -21.83 6.25 11.78
CA ALA A 146 -21.80 7.35 12.76
C ALA A 146 -21.07 6.98 14.07
N ALA A 147 -20.87 5.70 14.36
CA ALA A 147 -20.17 5.20 15.54
C ALA A 147 -18.75 4.73 15.20
N PRO A 148 -17.82 4.76 16.17
CA PRO A 148 -16.51 4.14 16.00
C PRO A 148 -16.61 2.64 15.75
N VAL A 149 -15.79 2.14 14.83
CA VAL A 149 -15.66 0.70 14.50
C VAL A 149 -14.30 0.20 14.96
N ARG A 150 -14.26 -0.96 15.59
CA ARG A 150 -13.02 -1.65 15.99
C ARG A 150 -12.88 -2.95 15.24
N ILE A 151 -11.65 -3.21 14.79
CA ILE A 151 -11.25 -4.42 14.08
C ILE A 151 -10.08 -5.02 14.86
N GLU A 152 -10.22 -6.27 15.24
CA GLU A 152 -9.14 -7.03 15.84
C GLU A 152 -8.29 -7.64 14.73
N THR A 153 -7.01 -7.30 14.70
CA THR A 153 -6.02 -7.89 13.81
C THR A 153 -5.07 -8.80 14.61
N THR A 154 -4.27 -9.60 13.93
CA THR A 154 -3.27 -10.47 14.59
C THR A 154 -2.20 -9.71 15.39
N PHE A 155 -2.11 -8.39 15.25
CA PHE A 155 -1.05 -7.60 15.88
C PHE A 155 -1.52 -6.38 16.68
N ALA A 156 -2.73 -5.90 16.46
CA ALA A 156 -3.27 -4.73 17.14
C ALA A 156 -4.80 -4.65 16.95
N VAL A 157 -5.47 -3.89 17.77
CA VAL A 157 -6.82 -3.44 17.47
C VAL A 157 -6.72 -2.16 16.64
N VAL A 158 -7.40 -2.14 15.50
CA VAL A 158 -7.56 -0.95 14.66
C VAL A 158 -8.90 -0.31 15.01
N GLU A 159 -8.92 0.99 15.26
CA GLU A 159 -10.15 1.74 15.53
C GLU A 159 -10.30 2.84 14.48
N LEU A 160 -11.43 2.82 13.76
CA LEU A 160 -11.85 3.87 12.84
C LEU A 160 -12.93 4.73 13.52
N ARG A 161 -12.71 6.03 13.63
CA ARG A 161 -13.63 6.99 14.30
C ARG A 161 -14.10 8.06 13.33
N PRO A 162 -15.42 8.31 13.26
CA PRO A 162 -15.94 9.44 12.50
C PRO A 162 -15.44 10.77 13.08
N ARG A 163 -15.23 11.72 12.19
CA ARG A 163 -14.85 13.09 12.48
C ARG A 163 -15.71 14.05 11.65
N HIS A 164 -15.71 15.32 11.98
CA HIS A 164 -16.43 16.34 11.19
C HIS A 164 -16.03 16.34 9.72
N GLY A 165 -16.98 16.57 8.82
CA GLY A 165 -16.72 16.91 7.43
C GLY A 165 -16.21 15.76 6.57
N GLU A 166 -16.92 14.64 6.53
CA GLU A 166 -16.54 13.50 5.65
C GLU A 166 -15.11 13.00 5.94
N ARG A 167 -14.72 12.94 7.23
CA ARG A 167 -13.41 12.50 7.68
C ARG A 167 -13.51 11.43 8.74
N TRP A 168 -12.55 10.51 8.75
CA TRP A 168 -12.41 9.46 9.76
C TRP A 168 -10.95 9.35 10.19
N ASP A 169 -10.74 9.30 11.50
CA ASP A 169 -9.41 9.06 12.08
C ASP A 169 -9.21 7.56 12.30
N LEU A 170 -8.10 7.02 11.80
CA LEU A 170 -7.68 5.66 12.09
C LEU A 170 -6.63 5.66 13.19
N PHE A 171 -6.86 4.83 14.20
CA PHE A 171 -5.97 4.59 15.32
C PHE A 171 -5.56 3.12 15.39
N THR A 172 -4.43 2.85 15.99
CA THR A 172 -4.09 1.52 16.52
C THR A 172 -4.07 1.59 18.04
N LEU A 173 -4.64 0.55 18.67
CA LEU A 173 -4.65 0.39 20.10
C LEU A 173 -3.71 -0.75 20.48
N GLU A 174 -2.85 -0.52 21.47
CA GLU A 174 -1.87 -1.49 21.94
C GLU A 174 -1.54 -1.20 23.40
N GLY A 175 -1.71 -2.19 24.30
CA GLY A 175 -1.35 -2.07 25.71
C GLY A 175 -2.03 -0.91 26.46
N GLY A 176 -3.22 -0.50 26.03
CA GLY A 176 -3.92 0.67 26.58
C GLY A 176 -3.64 1.99 25.85
N ASP A 177 -2.57 2.05 25.06
CA ASP A 177 -2.23 3.23 24.28
C ASP A 177 -3.04 3.30 22.99
N ARG A 178 -3.50 4.51 22.63
CA ARG A 178 -4.15 4.81 21.36
C ARG A 178 -3.26 5.72 20.52
N LYS A 179 -2.82 5.21 19.37
CA LYS A 179 -1.95 5.95 18.47
C LYS A 179 -2.67 6.28 17.18
N TRP A 180 -2.84 7.58 16.91
CA TRP A 180 -3.32 8.08 15.62
C TRP A 180 -2.34 7.69 14.49
N ARG A 181 -2.92 7.27 13.35
CA ARG A 181 -2.17 6.84 12.19
C ARG A 181 -2.38 7.74 11.00
N TYR A 182 -3.64 8.00 10.67
CA TYR A 182 -4.01 8.91 9.61
C TYR A 182 -5.47 9.38 9.76
N THR A 183 -5.81 10.42 8.99
CA THR A 183 -7.18 10.88 8.79
C THR A 183 -7.56 10.67 7.33
N VAL A 184 -8.51 9.81 7.03
CA VAL A 184 -9.05 9.64 5.68
C VAL A 184 -10.13 10.69 5.40
N LYS A 185 -10.11 11.24 4.19
CA LYS A 185 -11.12 12.15 3.62
C LYS A 185 -11.93 11.35 2.62
N THR A 186 -13.20 11.09 2.87
CA THR A 186 -14.00 10.19 2.03
C THR A 186 -14.63 10.87 0.82
N THR A 187 -14.36 12.15 0.60
CA THR A 187 -14.70 12.83 -0.65
C THR A 187 -13.90 12.22 -1.80
N PRO A 188 -14.56 11.78 -2.89
CA PRO A 188 -13.88 11.24 -4.06
C PRO A 188 -12.87 12.21 -4.63
N VAL A 189 -11.73 11.70 -5.08
CA VAL A 189 -10.76 12.49 -5.85
C VAL A 189 -10.80 12.08 -7.31
N SER A 190 -10.55 13.03 -8.21
CA SER A 190 -10.44 12.73 -9.64
C SER A 190 -9.24 11.84 -9.91
N HIS A 191 -9.29 11.09 -11.02
CA HIS A 191 -8.16 10.28 -11.48
C HIS A 191 -6.88 11.13 -11.60
N GLU A 192 -6.96 12.28 -12.25
CA GLU A 192 -5.84 13.21 -12.42
C GLU A 192 -5.22 13.63 -11.07
N THR A 193 -6.06 13.97 -10.08
CA THR A 193 -5.60 14.32 -8.73
C THR A 193 -4.91 13.13 -8.06
N PHE A 194 -5.46 11.92 -8.21
CA PHE A 194 -4.86 10.71 -7.66
C PHE A 194 -3.49 10.42 -8.28
N ILE A 195 -3.38 10.46 -9.62
CA ILE A 195 -2.12 10.24 -10.35
C ILE A 195 -1.08 11.28 -9.97
N ARG A 196 -1.45 12.56 -9.87
CA ARG A 196 -0.54 13.61 -9.42
C ARG A 196 0.05 13.31 -8.03
N HIS A 197 -0.77 12.98 -7.04
CA HIS A 197 -0.28 12.61 -5.71
C HIS A 197 0.56 11.33 -5.72
N TRP A 198 0.23 10.38 -6.60
CA TRP A 198 1.05 9.17 -6.78
C TRP A 198 2.45 9.53 -7.31
N GLN A 199 2.53 10.36 -8.35
CA GLN A 199 3.81 10.85 -8.89
C GLN A 199 4.60 11.65 -7.85
N GLU A 200 3.96 12.58 -7.14
CA GLU A 200 4.59 13.36 -6.05
C GLU A 200 5.16 12.46 -4.96
N SER A 201 4.51 11.33 -4.67
CA SER A 201 4.93 10.39 -3.64
C SER A 201 6.30 9.74 -3.89
N PHE A 202 6.84 9.80 -5.11
CA PHE A 202 8.20 9.34 -5.42
C PHE A 202 9.28 10.27 -4.87
N SER A 203 8.92 11.51 -4.51
CA SER A 203 9.84 12.50 -3.94
C SER A 203 9.79 12.56 -2.41
N LEU A 204 8.90 11.80 -1.77
CA LEU A 204 8.77 11.81 -0.31
C LEU A 204 10.03 11.26 0.39
N PRO A 205 10.39 11.80 1.58
CA PRO A 205 11.57 11.34 2.33
C PRO A 205 11.56 9.85 2.70
N MET A 206 10.38 9.22 2.79
CA MET A 206 10.26 7.79 3.03
C MET A 206 10.92 6.95 1.92
N MET A 207 11.05 7.48 0.71
CA MET A 207 11.73 6.83 -0.42
C MET A 207 13.25 6.73 -0.25
N ASN A 208 13.81 7.32 0.78
CA ASN A 208 15.24 7.22 1.13
C ASN A 208 15.55 6.04 2.06
N ASN A 209 14.53 5.24 2.38
CA ASN A 209 14.64 4.06 3.23
C ASN A 209 13.87 2.90 2.62
N MET A 210 14.35 1.68 2.81
CA MET A 210 13.55 0.47 2.56
C MET A 210 12.48 0.33 3.63
N LEU A 211 11.27 0.00 3.21
CA LEU A 211 10.14 -0.25 4.10
C LEU A 211 9.30 -1.39 3.53
N LEU A 212 9.18 -2.45 4.31
CA LEU A 212 8.31 -3.59 4.00
C LEU A 212 7.45 -3.90 5.22
N THR A 213 6.21 -4.28 4.97
CA THR A 213 5.34 -4.78 6.03
C THR A 213 4.33 -5.78 5.45
N ARG A 214 4.01 -6.81 6.23
CA ARG A 214 3.07 -7.86 5.85
C ARG A 214 2.36 -8.41 7.07
N LEU A 215 1.08 -8.71 6.92
CA LEU A 215 0.34 -9.52 7.88
C LEU A 215 0.53 -11.00 7.55
N THR A 216 0.72 -11.81 8.56
CA THR A 216 0.77 -13.27 8.48
C THR A 216 -0.16 -13.86 9.54
N PRO A 217 -0.54 -15.14 9.45
CA PRO A 217 -1.28 -15.81 10.54
C PRO A 217 -0.56 -15.76 11.89
N GLN A 218 0.78 -15.65 11.88
CA GLN A 218 1.61 -15.57 13.07
C GLN A 218 1.76 -14.14 13.63
N GLY A 219 1.32 -13.13 12.86
CA GLY A 219 1.38 -11.74 13.30
C GLY A 219 1.79 -10.76 12.22
N HIS A 220 2.52 -9.73 12.59
CA HIS A 220 2.93 -8.62 11.75
C HIS A 220 4.44 -8.59 11.56
N LEU A 221 4.86 -8.68 10.30
CA LEU A 221 6.24 -8.47 9.87
C LEU A 221 6.45 -7.00 9.47
N TYR A 222 7.57 -6.42 9.89
CA TYR A 222 7.94 -5.06 9.55
C TYR A 222 9.45 -4.96 9.37
N VAL A 223 9.90 -4.46 8.22
CA VAL A 223 11.30 -4.15 7.97
C VAL A 223 11.45 -2.67 7.64
N LYS A 224 12.40 -2.02 8.29
CA LYS A 224 12.86 -0.68 7.92
C LYS A 224 14.38 -0.67 7.82
N ASN A 225 14.90 -0.53 6.62
CA ASN A 225 16.33 -0.70 6.31
C ASN A 225 16.84 -2.07 6.81
N HIS A 226 17.64 -2.08 7.88
CA HIS A 226 18.22 -3.29 8.46
C HIS A 226 17.53 -3.74 9.74
N HIS A 227 16.44 -3.10 10.12
CA HIS A 227 15.68 -3.44 11.32
C HIS A 227 14.46 -4.28 10.95
N LEU A 228 14.48 -5.56 11.31
CA LEU A 228 13.35 -6.46 11.24
C LEU A 228 12.64 -6.48 12.59
N ARG A 229 11.32 -6.39 12.56
CA ARG A 229 10.45 -6.60 13.70
C ARG A 229 9.38 -7.61 13.36
N VAL A 230 9.28 -8.65 14.18
CA VAL A 230 8.20 -9.62 14.16
C VAL A 230 7.34 -9.37 15.39
N LYS A 231 6.05 -9.18 15.22
CA LYS A 231 5.10 -8.98 16.31
C LYS A 231 3.95 -9.97 16.17
N GLY A 232 3.75 -10.81 17.16
CA GLY A 232 2.70 -11.82 17.22
C GLY A 232 2.11 -11.96 18.63
N PRO A 233 1.27 -12.98 18.87
CA PRO A 233 0.61 -13.21 20.16
C PRO A 233 1.61 -13.40 21.31
N GLN A 234 2.81 -13.92 21.04
CA GLN A 234 3.84 -14.16 22.03
C GLN A 234 4.72 -12.93 22.33
N GLY A 235 4.39 -11.78 21.71
CA GLY A 235 5.12 -10.55 21.91
C GLY A 235 5.82 -10.04 20.65
N LYS A 236 6.92 -9.30 20.87
CA LYS A 236 7.63 -8.55 19.84
C LYS A 236 9.12 -8.88 19.87
N VAL A 237 9.65 -9.32 18.73
CA VAL A 237 11.08 -9.55 18.51
C VAL A 237 11.62 -8.50 17.55
N ASN A 238 12.79 -7.95 17.84
CA ASN A 238 13.51 -7.02 16.98
C ASN A 238 14.89 -7.58 16.67
N GLU A 239 15.31 -7.48 15.40
CA GLU A 239 16.55 -8.04 14.89
C GLU A 239 17.23 -7.06 13.94
N ASN A 240 18.57 -7.02 13.94
CA ASN A 240 19.35 -6.30 12.93
C ASN A 240 19.83 -7.29 11.87
N ILE A 241 19.28 -7.18 10.67
CA ILE A 241 19.51 -8.08 9.54
C ILE A 241 20.49 -7.51 8.50
N ARG A 242 21.42 -6.64 8.91
CA ARG A 242 22.35 -5.98 7.97
C ARG A 242 23.25 -6.97 7.23
N GLY A 243 23.68 -8.04 7.88
CA GLY A 243 24.62 -9.01 7.31
C GLY A 243 23.99 -9.97 6.30
N ASP A 244 22.66 -10.17 6.37
CA ASP A 244 21.92 -11.16 5.59
C ASP A 244 20.57 -10.62 5.06
N LEU A 245 20.53 -9.32 4.79
CA LEU A 245 19.31 -8.56 4.44
C LEU A 245 18.49 -9.24 3.34
N GLU A 246 19.12 -9.58 2.21
CA GLU A 246 18.43 -10.16 1.06
C GLU A 246 17.86 -11.55 1.39
N THR A 247 18.64 -12.36 2.08
CA THR A 247 18.25 -13.70 2.52
C THR A 247 17.09 -13.65 3.51
N ARG A 248 17.14 -12.70 4.47
CA ARG A 248 16.06 -12.52 5.46
C ARG A 248 14.78 -11.99 4.83
N ILE A 249 14.87 -11.03 3.91
CA ILE A 249 13.69 -10.54 3.19
C ILE A 249 13.09 -11.66 2.32
N ALA A 250 13.92 -12.48 1.67
CA ALA A 250 13.43 -13.62 0.91
C ALA A 250 12.73 -14.66 1.82
N ALA A 251 13.30 -14.97 2.98
CA ALA A 251 12.70 -15.92 3.92
C ALA A 251 11.37 -15.43 4.50
N GLU A 252 11.29 -14.14 4.89
CA GLU A 252 10.12 -13.59 5.57
C GLU A 252 9.01 -13.12 4.62
N PHE A 253 9.37 -12.57 3.46
CA PHE A 253 8.42 -11.99 2.50
C PHE A 253 8.27 -12.80 1.21
N GLY A 254 9.18 -13.73 0.93
CA GLY A 254 9.22 -14.48 -0.34
C GLY A 254 9.74 -13.66 -1.51
N ILE A 255 10.19 -12.43 -1.29
CA ILE A 255 10.67 -11.53 -2.35
C ILE A 255 12.06 -11.98 -2.82
N ALA A 256 12.23 -12.11 -4.15
CA ALA A 256 13.51 -12.54 -4.71
C ALA A 256 14.68 -11.65 -4.26
N PRO A 257 15.83 -12.25 -3.82
CA PRO A 257 16.99 -11.51 -3.32
C PRO A 257 17.49 -10.41 -4.28
N ALA A 258 17.40 -10.65 -5.58
CA ALA A 258 17.82 -9.70 -6.62
C ALA A 258 17.06 -8.37 -6.55
N ILE A 259 15.76 -8.40 -6.24
CA ILE A 259 14.91 -7.19 -6.11
C ILE A 259 15.37 -6.37 -4.90
N THR A 260 15.63 -7.02 -3.78
CA THR A 260 16.14 -6.35 -2.57
C THR A 260 17.52 -5.75 -2.81
N ALA A 261 18.42 -6.50 -3.45
CA ALA A 261 19.76 -6.05 -3.78
C ALA A 261 19.74 -4.83 -4.70
N GLN A 262 18.90 -4.84 -5.74
CA GLN A 262 18.76 -3.71 -6.67
C GLN A 262 18.25 -2.45 -5.97
N ALA A 263 17.20 -2.58 -5.15
CA ALA A 263 16.68 -1.44 -4.39
C ALA A 263 17.73 -0.88 -3.41
N ARG A 264 18.49 -1.76 -2.72
CA ARG A 264 19.59 -1.37 -1.83
C ARG A 264 20.67 -0.62 -2.57
N GLU A 265 21.10 -1.10 -3.72
CA GLU A 265 22.13 -0.45 -4.54
C GLU A 265 21.75 1.00 -4.90
N HIS A 266 20.50 1.23 -5.32
CA HIS A 266 20.00 2.57 -5.61
C HIS A 266 20.04 3.49 -4.38
N LEU A 267 19.62 2.99 -3.22
CA LEU A 267 19.68 3.76 -1.97
C LEU A 267 21.12 4.06 -1.54
N ASP A 268 22.03 3.13 -1.71
CA ASP A 268 23.44 3.32 -1.37
C ASP A 268 24.13 4.33 -2.30
N ARG A 269 23.79 4.34 -3.58
CA ARG A 269 24.22 5.39 -4.53
C ARG A 269 23.70 6.76 -4.12
N LEU A 270 22.42 6.85 -3.73
CA LEU A 270 21.81 8.10 -3.25
C LEU A 270 22.50 8.61 -1.98
N ARG A 271 22.79 7.72 -1.01
CA ARG A 271 23.48 8.09 0.23
C ARG A 271 24.92 8.54 -0.01
N ARG A 272 25.62 7.92 -0.97
CA ARG A 272 26.98 8.37 -1.38
C ARG A 272 26.95 9.76 -2.00
N SER A 273 25.96 10.08 -2.83
CA SER A 273 25.84 11.41 -3.45
C SER A 273 25.63 12.53 -2.41
N TRP A 274 24.98 12.24 -1.29
CA TRP A 274 24.83 13.21 -0.20
C TRP A 274 26.11 13.44 0.63
N ARG A 275 27.03 12.47 0.62
CA ARG A 275 28.30 12.56 1.35
C ARG A 275 29.44 13.11 0.51
N ALA A 276 29.27 13.18 -0.79
CA ALA A 276 30.27 13.79 -1.67
C ALA A 276 30.39 15.28 -1.36
N PRO A 277 31.60 15.83 -1.12
CA PRO A 277 31.78 17.26 -0.95
C PRO A 277 31.25 17.98 -2.20
N ALA A 278 30.56 19.09 -2.02
CA ALA A 278 30.17 19.95 -3.13
C ALA A 278 31.43 20.29 -3.95
N ALA A 279 31.49 19.78 -5.19
CA ALA A 279 32.58 20.09 -6.09
C ALA A 279 32.74 21.62 -6.13
N GLY A 280 33.92 22.09 -5.77
CA GLY A 280 34.22 23.50 -5.53
C GLY A 280 33.69 24.35 -6.68
N ARG A 281 32.96 25.40 -6.36
CA ARG A 281 32.72 26.51 -7.30
C ARG A 281 34.10 26.99 -7.72
N PRO A 282 34.43 27.07 -9.04
CA PRO A 282 35.62 27.75 -9.47
C PRO A 282 35.54 29.17 -8.95
N GLY A 283 36.54 29.55 -8.13
CA GLY A 283 36.68 30.90 -7.63
C GLY A 283 36.76 31.84 -8.84
N GLY A 284 35.78 32.71 -8.96
CA GLY A 284 35.89 33.86 -9.86
C GLY A 284 37.02 34.74 -9.39
N GLY A 285 38.07 34.75 -10.19
CA GLY A 285 39.08 35.80 -10.17
C GLY A 285 38.63 37.00 -11.02
#